data_4942dc58249efd94a15222830ff3f094
#
_entry.id   4942dc58249efd94a15222830ff3f094
#
_cell.length_a   1.000
_cell.length_b   1.000
_cell.length_c   1.000
_cell.angle_alpha   90.00
_cell.angle_beta   90.00
_cell.angle_gamma   90.00
#
_symmetry.space_group_name_H-M   'P 1'
#
loop_
_entity.id
_entity.type
_entity.pdbx_description
1 polymer ?
#
loop_
_entity_poly.entity_id
_entity_poly.type
_entity_poly.pdbx_seq_one_letter_code
_entity_poly.pdbx_strand_id
1 'polypeptide(L)'
;MPFAAFFVAVCLVLCIFDAARKAALCILLGAAVGMASVLYTANRLERIRVQYAARPLVLTAEVESVSDSYYPGVVDAVLRVEKINGAKTSFRVECETLPECEAGQRLQGRFVLSVPAQQSRVGLYSDGIVLLAEPDEEKTDFKQLGQSSSFRARTHRLQQRLSAALRRRLD
;
A
#
# COMPACT_ATOMS: atom_id res chain seq x y z
N MET A 1 -21.05 -2.29 16.62
CA MET A 1 -21.03 -1.36 17.77
C MET A 1 -21.36 -2.01 19.15
N PRO A 2 -22.11 -3.14 19.31
CA PRO A 2 -22.42 -3.69 20.64
C PRO A 2 -21.21 -4.26 21.39
N PHE A 3 -20.21 -4.81 20.69
CA PHE A 3 -19.02 -5.41 21.31
C PHE A 3 -18.14 -4.40 22.05
N ALA A 4 -17.99 -3.19 21.53
CA ALA A 4 -17.18 -2.14 22.18
C ALA A 4 -17.82 -1.69 23.49
N ALA A 5 -19.13 -1.54 23.52
CA ALA A 5 -19.87 -1.16 24.74
C ALA A 5 -19.78 -2.25 25.82
N PHE A 6 -19.92 -3.53 25.42
CA PHE A 6 -19.76 -4.67 26.32
C PHE A 6 -18.34 -4.73 26.92
N PHE A 7 -17.31 -4.54 26.08
CA PHE A 7 -15.91 -4.57 26.51
C PHE A 7 -15.57 -3.44 27.50
N VAL A 8 -16.06 -2.24 27.25
CA VAL A 8 -15.91 -1.11 28.17
C VAL A 8 -16.61 -1.37 29.50
N ALA A 9 -17.83 -1.95 29.49
CA ALA A 9 -18.56 -2.29 30.71
C ALA A 9 -17.81 -3.35 31.55
N VAL A 10 -17.27 -4.39 30.93
CA VAL A 10 -16.46 -5.41 31.61
C VAL A 10 -15.20 -4.80 32.24
N CYS A 11 -14.50 -3.93 31.51
CA CYS A 11 -13.32 -3.25 32.05
C CYS A 11 -13.66 -2.30 33.22
N LEU A 12 -14.80 -1.63 33.19
CA LEU A 12 -15.28 -0.79 34.32
C LEU A 12 -15.58 -1.63 35.56
N VAL A 13 -16.20 -2.81 35.40
CA VAL A 13 -16.46 -3.73 36.52
C VAL A 13 -15.15 -4.24 37.11
N LEU A 14 -14.16 -4.60 36.27
CA LEU A 14 -12.84 -5.05 36.73
C LEU A 14 -12.06 -3.94 37.47
N CYS A 15 -12.32 -2.66 37.21
CA CYS A 15 -11.71 -1.56 37.94
C CYS A 15 -12.12 -1.45 39.42
N ILE A 16 -13.16 -2.16 39.85
CA ILE A 16 -13.61 -2.21 41.25
C ILE A 16 -12.63 -3.01 42.12
N PHE A 17 -11.88 -3.94 41.57
CA PHE A 17 -10.91 -4.78 42.27
C PHE A 17 -9.50 -4.17 42.14
N ASP A 18 -8.85 -3.82 43.26
CA ASP A 18 -7.52 -3.18 43.23
C ASP A 18 -6.44 -3.97 42.48
N ALA A 19 -6.44 -5.27 42.61
CA ALA A 19 -5.51 -6.14 41.89
C ALA A 19 -5.73 -6.16 40.35
N ALA A 20 -6.98 -6.00 39.89
CA ALA A 20 -7.35 -6.00 38.48
C ALA A 20 -7.28 -4.60 37.83
N ARG A 21 -7.25 -3.53 38.65
CA ARG A 21 -7.34 -2.15 38.19
C ARG A 21 -6.22 -1.77 37.20
N LYS A 22 -4.98 -2.14 37.51
CA LYS A 22 -3.83 -1.87 36.61
C LYS A 22 -3.94 -2.61 35.28
N ALA A 23 -4.35 -3.88 35.32
CA ALA A 23 -4.54 -4.67 34.12
C ALA A 23 -5.70 -4.11 33.27
N ALA A 24 -6.82 -3.76 33.87
CA ALA A 24 -7.96 -3.15 33.19
C ALA A 24 -7.58 -1.82 32.51
N LEU A 25 -6.79 -0.96 33.17
CA LEU A 25 -6.30 0.30 32.58
C LEU A 25 -5.38 0.04 31.38
N CYS A 26 -4.47 -0.94 31.45
CA CYS A 26 -3.61 -1.31 30.32
C CYS A 26 -4.43 -1.82 29.12
N ILE A 27 -5.46 -2.63 29.35
CA ILE A 27 -6.34 -3.15 28.31
C ILE A 27 -7.15 -1.99 27.68
N LEU A 28 -7.70 -1.09 28.48
CA LEU A 28 -8.44 0.08 27.99
C LEU A 28 -7.55 1.01 27.16
N LEU A 29 -6.33 1.28 27.62
CA LEU A 29 -5.36 2.07 26.86
C LEU A 29 -4.99 1.40 25.54
N GLY A 30 -4.71 0.08 25.57
CA GLY A 30 -4.41 -0.68 24.37
C GLY A 30 -5.56 -0.65 23.35
N ALA A 31 -6.80 -0.85 23.83
CA ALA A 31 -7.99 -0.77 22.98
C ALA A 31 -8.22 0.65 22.43
N ALA A 32 -8.00 1.70 23.21
CA ALA A 32 -8.12 3.08 22.78
C ALA A 32 -7.09 3.43 21.71
N VAL A 33 -5.82 3.04 21.89
CA VAL A 33 -4.76 3.23 20.91
C VAL A 33 -5.05 2.44 19.62
N GLY A 34 -5.49 1.19 19.74
CA GLY A 34 -5.88 0.37 18.59
C GLY A 34 -7.03 1.00 17.80
N MET A 35 -8.09 1.45 18.49
CA MET A 35 -9.22 2.11 17.84
C MET A 35 -8.83 3.43 17.18
N ALA A 36 -8.03 4.25 17.86
CA ALA A 36 -7.51 5.51 17.30
C ALA A 36 -6.66 5.25 16.02
N SER A 37 -5.83 4.21 16.03
CA SER A 37 -5.01 3.81 14.89
C SER A 37 -5.88 3.39 13.69
N VAL A 38 -6.92 2.58 13.92
CA VAL A 38 -7.85 2.15 12.87
C VAL A 38 -8.61 3.35 12.29
N LEU A 39 -9.15 4.22 13.15
CA LEU A 39 -9.86 5.43 12.71
C LEU A 39 -8.95 6.38 11.92
N TYR A 40 -7.72 6.59 12.39
CA TYR A 40 -6.74 7.40 11.69
C TYR A 40 -6.43 6.83 10.30
N THR A 41 -6.19 5.52 10.20
CA THR A 41 -5.93 4.83 8.94
C THR A 41 -7.12 4.91 7.99
N ALA A 42 -8.33 4.65 8.47
CA ALA A 42 -9.55 4.74 7.68
C ALA A 42 -9.79 6.16 7.13
N ASN A 43 -9.65 7.18 7.98
CA ASN A 43 -9.77 8.58 7.56
C ASN A 43 -8.69 8.99 6.55
N ARG A 44 -7.47 8.51 6.72
CA ARG A 44 -6.38 8.76 5.76
C ARG A 44 -6.68 8.12 4.41
N LEU A 45 -7.13 6.88 4.38
CA LEU A 45 -7.52 6.17 3.15
C LEU A 45 -8.65 6.89 2.42
N GLU A 46 -9.67 7.31 3.16
CA GLU A 46 -10.80 8.04 2.59
C GLU A 46 -10.39 9.39 1.98
N ARG A 47 -9.53 10.14 2.66
CA ARG A 47 -8.97 11.39 2.10
C ARG A 47 -8.22 11.16 0.81
N ILE A 48 -7.37 10.12 0.74
CA ILE A 48 -6.63 9.77 -0.48
C ILE A 48 -7.61 9.45 -1.62
N ARG A 49 -8.65 8.68 -1.35
CA ARG A 49 -9.68 8.32 -2.34
C ARG A 49 -10.40 9.55 -2.87
N VAL A 50 -10.96 10.37 -1.98
CA VAL A 50 -11.72 11.57 -2.38
C VAL A 50 -10.85 12.55 -3.15
N GLN A 51 -9.58 12.67 -2.78
CA GLN A 51 -8.67 13.63 -3.39
C GLN A 51 -8.18 13.20 -4.77
N TYR A 52 -7.92 11.90 -4.98
CA TYR A 52 -7.17 11.43 -6.14
C TYR A 52 -7.96 10.49 -7.08
N ALA A 53 -9.08 9.91 -6.66
CA ALA A 53 -9.84 9.02 -7.51
C ALA A 53 -10.49 9.73 -8.72
N ALA A 54 -10.59 8.99 -9.83
CA ALA A 54 -11.24 9.38 -11.06
C ALA A 54 -10.67 10.65 -11.74
N ARG A 55 -9.39 10.94 -11.55
CA ARG A 55 -8.72 12.08 -12.19
C ARG A 55 -7.42 11.64 -12.84
N PRO A 56 -7.10 12.14 -14.05
CA PRO A 56 -5.77 11.92 -14.63
C PRO A 56 -4.72 12.71 -13.85
N LEU A 57 -3.70 12.02 -13.35
CA LEU A 57 -2.69 12.58 -12.48
C LEU A 57 -1.30 12.18 -12.97
N VAL A 58 -0.32 13.06 -12.84
CA VAL A 58 1.08 12.72 -13.09
C VAL A 58 1.67 12.12 -11.82
N LEU A 59 1.94 10.81 -11.85
CA LEU A 59 2.55 10.10 -10.74
C LEU A 59 4.05 9.97 -10.94
N THR A 60 4.80 10.18 -9.87
CA THR A 60 6.19 9.71 -9.74
C THR A 60 6.17 8.59 -8.71
N ALA A 61 6.56 7.41 -9.12
CA ALA A 61 6.46 6.22 -8.28
C ALA A 61 7.70 5.33 -8.40
N GLU A 62 7.98 4.58 -7.34
CA GLU A 62 8.93 3.48 -7.31
C GLU A 62 8.18 2.16 -7.51
N VAL A 63 8.65 1.31 -8.39
CA VAL A 63 8.14 -0.05 -8.59
C VAL A 63 8.57 -0.91 -7.40
N GLU A 64 7.65 -1.31 -6.53
CA GLU A 64 7.97 -2.16 -5.36
C GLU A 64 8.05 -3.64 -5.72
N SER A 65 7.12 -4.11 -6.54
CA SER A 65 7.09 -5.50 -7.03
C SER A 65 6.49 -5.55 -8.42
N VAL A 66 6.87 -6.57 -9.15
CA VAL A 66 6.40 -6.87 -10.50
C VAL A 66 5.96 -8.32 -10.52
N SER A 67 4.84 -8.60 -11.16
CA SER A 67 4.33 -9.92 -11.46
C SER A 67 3.98 -10.01 -12.94
N ASP A 68 4.02 -11.24 -13.48
CA ASP A 68 3.67 -11.47 -14.87
C ASP A 68 2.18 -11.15 -15.08
N SER A 69 1.88 -10.38 -16.10
CA SER A 69 0.51 -10.09 -16.50
C SER A 69 -0.02 -11.17 -17.44
N TYR A 70 -1.33 -11.30 -17.52
CA TYR A 70 -1.99 -12.14 -18.53
C TYR A 70 -1.73 -11.66 -19.96
N TYR A 71 -1.46 -10.37 -20.15
CA TYR A 71 -1.25 -9.78 -21.48
C TYR A 71 0.24 -9.70 -21.81
N PRO A 72 0.64 -10.10 -23.06
CA PRO A 72 2.04 -10.05 -23.47
C PRO A 72 2.54 -8.59 -23.59
N GLY A 73 3.77 -8.34 -23.13
CA GLY A 73 4.42 -7.03 -23.22
C GLY A 73 4.03 -6.03 -22.12
N VAL A 74 3.21 -6.45 -21.17
CA VAL A 74 2.86 -5.65 -19.97
C VAL A 74 3.08 -6.48 -18.71
N VAL A 75 3.21 -5.81 -17.60
CA VAL A 75 3.38 -6.42 -16.28
C VAL A 75 2.40 -5.82 -15.29
N ASP A 76 2.03 -6.61 -14.30
CA ASP A 76 1.30 -6.14 -13.15
C ASP A 76 2.29 -5.69 -12.08
N ALA A 77 2.14 -4.49 -11.58
CA ALA A 77 3.11 -3.93 -10.66
C ALA A 77 2.45 -3.22 -9.47
N VAL A 78 3.06 -3.37 -8.31
CA VAL A 78 2.75 -2.53 -7.15
C VAL A 78 3.69 -1.34 -7.15
N LEU A 79 3.11 -0.15 -7.23
CA LEU A 79 3.80 1.12 -7.29
C LEU A 79 3.69 1.84 -5.95
N ARG A 80 4.81 2.29 -5.43
CA ARG A 80 4.86 3.22 -4.32
C ARG A 80 4.89 4.64 -4.85
N VAL A 81 3.78 5.33 -4.73
CA VAL A 81 3.68 6.72 -5.16
C VAL A 81 4.50 7.61 -4.24
N GLU A 82 5.42 8.37 -4.81
CA GLU A 82 6.28 9.33 -4.10
C GLU A 82 5.79 10.77 -4.29
N LYS A 83 5.26 11.08 -5.49
CA LYS A 83 4.74 12.39 -5.83
C LYS A 83 3.52 12.29 -6.73
N ILE A 84 2.60 13.23 -6.55
CA ILE A 84 1.44 13.46 -7.43
C ILE A 84 1.49 14.91 -7.87
N ASN A 85 1.53 15.16 -9.18
CA ASN A 85 1.66 16.51 -9.74
C ASN A 85 2.78 17.34 -9.09
N GLY A 86 3.90 16.67 -8.75
CA GLY A 86 5.05 17.29 -8.07
C GLY A 86 4.95 17.36 -6.53
N ALA A 87 3.76 17.24 -5.94
CA ALA A 87 3.57 17.25 -4.49
C ALA A 87 3.94 15.90 -3.87
N LYS A 88 4.72 15.91 -2.78
CA LYS A 88 5.11 14.69 -2.06
C LYS A 88 3.90 14.00 -1.44
N THR A 89 3.83 12.68 -1.63
CA THR A 89 2.84 11.80 -1.02
C THR A 89 3.46 10.44 -0.75
N SER A 90 2.73 9.53 -0.09
CA SER A 90 3.22 8.18 0.14
C SER A 90 2.05 7.23 0.37
N PHE A 91 1.73 6.46 -0.67
CA PHE A 91 0.80 5.33 -0.60
C PHE A 91 1.11 4.36 -1.74
N ARG A 92 0.46 3.19 -1.73
CA ARG A 92 0.64 2.14 -2.73
C ARG A 92 -0.55 2.09 -3.65
N VAL A 93 -0.26 1.84 -4.92
CA VAL A 93 -1.26 1.56 -5.95
C VAL A 93 -0.85 0.30 -6.70
N GLU A 94 -1.81 -0.44 -7.18
CA GLU A 94 -1.59 -1.54 -8.11
C GLU A 94 -1.87 -1.06 -9.53
N CYS A 95 -1.04 -1.48 -10.47
CA CYS A 95 -1.18 -1.18 -11.89
C CYS A 95 -1.09 -2.48 -12.67
N GLU A 96 -2.17 -2.87 -13.34
CA GLU A 96 -2.27 -4.15 -14.06
C GLU A 96 -1.73 -4.10 -15.50
N THR A 97 -1.43 -2.94 -16.05
CA THR A 97 -1.05 -2.77 -17.46
C THR A 97 0.15 -1.84 -17.61
N LEU A 98 1.19 -2.08 -16.83
CA LEU A 98 2.42 -1.30 -16.93
C LEU A 98 3.33 -1.88 -18.03
N PRO A 99 3.98 -1.06 -18.88
CA PRO A 99 5.05 -1.55 -19.75
C PRO A 99 6.13 -2.27 -18.95
N GLU A 100 6.82 -3.22 -19.59
CA GLU A 100 7.90 -3.98 -18.94
C GLU A 100 8.83 -3.07 -18.12
N CYS A 101 8.90 -3.38 -16.83
CA CYS A 101 9.72 -2.65 -15.87
C CYS A 101 10.27 -3.62 -14.82
N GLU A 102 11.28 -3.16 -14.10
CA GLU A 102 11.90 -3.94 -13.03
C GLU A 102 11.59 -3.36 -11.65
N ALA A 103 11.52 -4.23 -10.65
CA ALA A 103 11.40 -3.78 -9.27
C ALA A 103 12.59 -2.89 -8.86
N GLY A 104 12.29 -1.80 -8.20
CA GLY A 104 13.26 -0.77 -7.82
C GLY A 104 13.48 0.32 -8.88
N GLN A 105 12.85 0.25 -10.04
CA GLN A 105 12.85 1.37 -10.99
C GLN A 105 11.93 2.48 -10.49
N ARG A 106 12.30 3.72 -10.83
CA ARG A 106 11.46 4.90 -10.63
C ARG A 106 10.92 5.32 -11.98
N LEU A 107 9.62 5.50 -12.01
CA LEU A 107 8.92 5.93 -13.22
C LEU A 107 8.08 7.16 -12.94
N GLN A 108 7.86 7.92 -13.99
CA GLN A 108 6.91 9.01 -14.02
C GLN A 108 6.00 8.80 -15.23
N GLY A 109 4.70 8.89 -15.00
CA GLY A 109 3.71 8.72 -16.05
C GLY A 109 2.38 9.35 -15.65
N ARG A 110 1.46 9.39 -16.60
CA ARG A 110 0.12 9.86 -16.37
C ARG A 110 -0.80 8.67 -16.14
N PHE A 111 -1.51 8.70 -15.04
CA PHE A 111 -2.39 7.62 -14.61
C PHE A 111 -3.75 8.15 -14.20
N VAL A 112 -4.76 7.35 -14.40
CA VAL A 112 -6.07 7.52 -13.79
C VAL A 112 -6.15 6.60 -12.58
N LEU A 113 -6.45 7.16 -11.41
CA LEU A 113 -6.59 6.38 -10.19
C LEU A 113 -8.04 5.98 -9.99
N SER A 114 -8.29 4.69 -9.77
CA SER A 114 -9.62 4.14 -9.51
C SER A 114 -9.70 3.48 -8.13
N VAL A 115 -10.91 3.41 -7.58
CA VAL A 115 -11.15 2.73 -6.30
C VAL A 115 -11.37 1.25 -6.59
N PRO A 116 -10.67 0.33 -5.91
CA PRO A 116 -10.86 -1.11 -6.10
C PRO A 116 -12.31 -1.54 -5.93
N ALA A 117 -12.73 -2.55 -6.68
CA ALA A 117 -14.06 -3.15 -6.53
C ALA A 117 -14.25 -3.69 -5.09
N GLN A 118 -15.49 -3.69 -4.59
CA GLN A 118 -15.77 -4.04 -3.21
C GLN A 118 -15.28 -5.45 -2.82
N GLN A 119 -15.30 -6.37 -3.77
CA GLN A 119 -14.88 -7.76 -3.57
C GLN A 119 -13.37 -7.91 -3.34
N SER A 120 -12.54 -7.11 -4.02
CA SER A 120 -11.07 -7.15 -3.93
C SER A 120 -10.48 -6.23 -2.85
N ARG A 121 -11.29 -5.31 -2.30
CA ARG A 121 -10.82 -4.29 -1.34
C ARG A 121 -10.11 -4.87 -0.13
N VAL A 122 -10.65 -5.95 0.45
CA VAL A 122 -10.09 -6.51 1.70
C VAL A 122 -8.68 -7.04 1.47
N GLY A 123 -8.45 -7.76 0.37
CA GLY A 123 -7.13 -8.26 0.00
C GLY A 123 -6.15 -7.11 -0.28
N LEU A 124 -6.52 -6.19 -1.15
CA LEU A 124 -5.67 -5.06 -1.53
C LEU A 124 -5.30 -4.17 -0.33
N TYR A 125 -6.25 -3.92 0.57
CA TYR A 125 -5.96 -3.11 1.76
C TYR A 125 -5.10 -3.82 2.79
N SER A 126 -5.16 -5.17 2.88
CA SER A 126 -4.24 -5.94 3.71
C SER A 126 -2.79 -5.78 3.22
N ASP A 127 -2.59 -5.64 1.90
CA ASP A 127 -1.29 -5.41 1.29
C ASP A 127 -0.89 -3.92 1.26
N GLY A 128 -1.75 -3.06 1.80
CA GLY A 128 -1.53 -1.62 1.88
C GLY A 128 -1.75 -0.90 0.54
N ILE A 129 -2.40 -1.54 -0.44
CA ILE A 129 -2.78 -0.96 -1.73
C ILE A 129 -4.08 -0.18 -1.55
N VAL A 130 -4.05 1.11 -1.89
CA VAL A 130 -5.15 2.05 -1.60
C VAL A 130 -6.05 2.27 -2.80
N LEU A 131 -5.43 2.35 -4.00
CA LEU A 131 -6.08 2.63 -5.27
C LEU A 131 -5.48 1.73 -6.35
N LEU A 132 -6.23 1.53 -7.42
CA LEU A 132 -5.71 0.98 -8.68
C LEU A 132 -5.27 2.13 -9.58
N ALA A 133 -4.22 1.91 -10.36
CA ALA A 133 -3.69 2.87 -11.30
C ALA A 133 -3.79 2.30 -12.71
N GLU A 134 -4.45 3.01 -13.59
CA GLU A 134 -4.54 2.69 -15.01
C GLU A 134 -3.76 3.73 -15.81
N PRO A 135 -2.85 3.32 -16.70
CA PRO A 135 -2.17 4.25 -17.59
C PRO A 135 -3.17 5.04 -18.43
N ASP A 136 -2.96 6.35 -18.58
CA ASP A 136 -3.78 7.18 -19.49
C ASP A 136 -3.34 6.93 -20.93
N GLU A 137 -4.05 6.07 -21.66
CA GLU A 137 -3.69 5.59 -23.00
C GLU A 137 -3.47 6.72 -24.03
N GLU A 138 -4.17 7.86 -23.88
CA GLU A 138 -4.07 8.96 -24.85
C GLU A 138 -2.75 9.77 -24.73
N LYS A 139 -2.07 9.76 -23.58
CA LYS A 139 -0.94 10.69 -23.31
C LYS A 139 0.16 10.08 -22.43
N THR A 140 0.34 8.77 -22.46
CA THR A 140 1.29 8.15 -21.55
C THR A 140 2.71 8.05 -22.13
N ASP A 141 3.47 9.11 -21.99
CA ASP A 141 4.93 9.03 -22.05
C ASP A 141 5.46 8.56 -20.69
N PHE A 142 5.72 7.27 -20.56
CA PHE A 142 6.41 6.74 -19.39
C PHE A 142 7.87 7.20 -19.41
N LYS A 143 8.22 8.05 -18.46
CA LYS A 143 9.60 8.48 -18.28
C LYS A 143 10.24 7.64 -17.17
N GLN A 144 11.19 6.82 -17.54
CA GLN A 144 12.03 6.12 -16.57
C GLN A 144 13.00 7.14 -15.95
N LEU A 145 12.93 7.33 -14.63
CA LEU A 145 13.77 8.27 -13.87
C LEU A 145 15.04 7.62 -13.32
N GLY A 146 15.29 6.35 -13.68
CA GLY A 146 16.40 5.55 -13.18
C GLY A 146 16.03 4.65 -12.01
N GLN A 147 17.03 4.09 -11.35
CA GLN A 147 16.81 3.14 -10.25
C GLN A 147 16.72 3.84 -8.91
N SER A 148 15.82 3.35 -8.06
CA SER A 148 15.70 3.81 -6.69
C SER A 148 16.91 3.39 -5.86
N SER A 149 17.36 4.30 -5.00
CA SER A 149 18.39 4.03 -3.99
C SER A 149 17.80 3.50 -2.67
N SER A 150 16.50 3.22 -2.63
CA SER A 150 15.82 2.77 -1.42
C SER A 150 16.42 1.45 -0.91
N PHE A 151 16.39 1.25 0.41
CA PHE A 151 16.90 0.02 1.03
C PHE A 151 16.18 -1.22 0.49
N ARG A 152 14.86 -1.12 0.26
CA ARG A 152 14.05 -2.20 -0.31
C ARG A 152 14.47 -2.56 -1.73
N ALA A 153 14.71 -1.57 -2.59
CA ALA A 153 15.19 -1.81 -3.95
C ALA A 153 16.57 -2.51 -3.94
N ARG A 154 17.42 -2.18 -2.96
CA ARG A 154 18.72 -2.84 -2.79
C ARG A 154 18.58 -4.29 -2.33
N THR A 155 17.73 -4.58 -1.35
CA THR A 155 17.50 -5.94 -0.87
C THR A 155 16.86 -6.82 -1.94
N HIS A 156 15.88 -6.31 -2.70
CA HIS A 156 15.25 -7.05 -3.79
C HIS A 156 16.25 -7.40 -4.89
N ARG A 157 17.11 -6.46 -5.30
CA ARG A 157 18.19 -6.72 -6.26
C ARG A 157 19.19 -7.77 -5.76
N LEU A 158 19.54 -7.71 -4.47
CA LEU A 158 20.39 -8.72 -3.85
C LEU A 158 19.73 -10.11 -3.89
N GLN A 159 18.46 -10.19 -3.56
CA GLN A 159 17.68 -11.43 -3.59
C GLN A 159 17.59 -12.00 -5.01
N GLN A 160 17.35 -11.16 -6.03
CA GLN A 160 17.35 -11.59 -7.43
C GLN A 160 18.71 -12.12 -7.88
N ARG A 161 19.81 -11.43 -7.50
CA ARG A 161 21.17 -11.89 -7.81
C ARG A 161 21.49 -13.24 -7.16
N LEU A 162 21.10 -13.42 -5.91
CA LEU A 162 21.30 -14.68 -5.20
C LEU A 162 20.47 -15.80 -5.83
N SER A 163 19.21 -15.58 -6.16
CA SER A 163 18.37 -16.58 -6.80
C SER A 163 18.87 -16.96 -8.21
N ALA A 164 19.35 -15.99 -8.99
CA ALA A 164 19.96 -16.25 -10.29
C ALA A 164 21.28 -17.04 -10.18
N ALA A 165 22.11 -16.74 -9.15
CA ALA A 165 23.34 -17.47 -8.90
C ALA A 165 23.07 -18.92 -8.43
N LEU A 166 22.01 -19.14 -7.64
CA LEU A 166 21.60 -20.48 -7.21
C LEU A 166 21.06 -21.30 -8.38
N ARG A 167 20.23 -20.71 -9.27
CA ARG A 167 19.74 -21.42 -10.47
C ARG A 167 20.88 -21.86 -11.38
N ARG A 168 21.89 -21.00 -11.63
CA ARG A 168 23.07 -21.36 -12.44
C ARG A 168 23.95 -22.48 -11.87
N ARG A 169 23.82 -22.81 -10.60
CA ARG A 169 24.54 -23.93 -9.97
C ARG A 169 23.77 -25.23 -9.93
N LEU A 170 22.45 -25.15 -10.20
CA LEU A 170 21.56 -26.33 -10.17
C LEU A 170 21.30 -26.89 -11.59
N ASP A 171 21.58 -26.08 -12.62
CA ASP A 171 21.67 -26.47 -14.03
C ASP A 171 23.12 -26.89 -14.37
#